data_4bf8a609dc531d98a027689c236fdd48
#
_entry.id   4bf8a609dc531d98a027689c236fdd48
#
_cell.length_a   1.000
_cell.length_b   1.000
_cell.length_c   1.000
_cell.angle_alpha   90.00
_cell.angle_beta   90.00
_cell.angle_gamma   90.00
#
_symmetry.space_group_name_H-M   'P 1'
#
loop_
_entity.id
_entity.type
_entity.pdbx_description
1 polymer ?
#
loop_
_entity_poly.entity_id
_entity_poly.type
_entity_poly.pdbx_seq_one_letter_code
_entity_poly.pdbx_strand_id
1 'polypeptide(L)'
;MTELARWLVVATLASAASVAFAQEVNVVCGVPITWCETLGTLFQNETGIRVNMTMRDANDALAHLAADKSAPRHDVWYAGDGTSHAQAAAAALTDAYRSPRLADLREFAVREAEQTDGHSVGIHAAVLGIAYNARTLARKRLPTPSCWADLARSDYRDELQITNPVSSSTAYLMLASLVQIFGEERAFELLRGMHANVKAYQRTGNGPVRALARGETAVAVTMLHDAAVEVANGFPVTMVVPCEGAGYRVEAMSVVRGAPHAAEAKRFYDWALAPAAQKIASDLGHFELPANRSVTVPPTAPYWTSVTLVPLDARRLDAAGERKRLLEKWDHDVLAHPR
;
A
#
# COMPACT_ATOMS: atom_id res chain seq x y z
N MET A 1 -19.03 16.86 90.29
CA MET A 1 -18.49 17.82 89.28
C MET A 1 -17.69 16.99 88.34
N THR A 2 -18.27 16.62 87.17
CA THR A 2 -17.79 15.67 86.21
C THR A 2 -17.55 16.39 84.90
N GLU A 3 -16.31 16.52 84.47
CA GLU A 3 -15.95 17.04 83.16
C GLU A 3 -16.01 15.93 82.07
N LEU A 4 -16.87 16.14 81.09
CA LEU A 4 -16.98 15.32 79.88
C LEU A 4 -15.95 15.79 78.88
N ALA A 5 -14.90 15.00 78.60
CA ALA A 5 -13.96 15.18 77.51
C ALA A 5 -14.62 14.73 76.20
N ARG A 6 -14.86 15.68 75.24
CA ARG A 6 -15.31 15.41 73.90
C ARG A 6 -14.09 15.09 73.04
N TRP A 7 -13.97 13.86 72.57
CA TRP A 7 -13.03 13.46 71.54
C TRP A 7 -13.63 13.77 70.16
N LEU A 8 -13.03 14.73 69.45
CA LEU A 8 -13.29 14.99 68.03
C LEU A 8 -12.46 14.04 67.21
N VAL A 9 -13.09 13.03 66.57
CA VAL A 9 -12.47 12.20 65.55
C VAL A 9 -12.50 12.95 64.23
N VAL A 10 -11.36 13.48 63.80
CA VAL A 10 -11.18 14.04 62.47
C VAL A 10 -10.91 12.89 61.51
N ALA A 11 -11.92 12.47 60.73
CA ALA A 11 -11.76 11.53 59.64
C ALA A 11 -11.13 12.25 58.45
N THR A 12 -9.84 12.05 58.24
CA THR A 12 -9.14 12.48 57.02
C THR A 12 -9.52 11.53 55.89
N LEU A 13 -10.41 12.00 54.98
CA LEU A 13 -10.63 11.36 53.70
C LEU A 13 -9.37 11.54 52.82
N ALA A 14 -8.55 10.52 52.76
CA ALA A 14 -7.46 10.42 51.76
C ALA A 14 -8.11 10.17 50.39
N SER A 15 -8.31 11.24 49.61
CA SER A 15 -8.62 11.11 48.19
C SER A 15 -7.42 10.49 47.49
N ALA A 16 -7.49 9.20 47.18
CA ALA A 16 -6.57 8.54 46.29
C ALA A 16 -6.81 9.14 44.90
N ALA A 17 -6.04 10.15 44.52
CA ALA A 17 -5.95 10.62 43.13
C ALA A 17 -5.38 9.46 42.33
N SER A 18 -6.21 8.73 41.63
CA SER A 18 -5.79 7.80 40.61
C SER A 18 -4.99 8.59 39.57
N VAL A 19 -3.69 8.42 39.53
CA VAL A 19 -2.86 8.91 38.43
C VAL A 19 -3.33 8.12 37.21
N ALA A 20 -4.26 8.69 36.45
CA ALA A 20 -4.60 8.17 35.15
C ALA A 20 -3.34 8.33 34.29
N PHE A 21 -2.59 7.25 34.10
CA PHE A 21 -1.57 7.23 33.06
C PHE A 21 -2.27 7.62 31.77
N ALA A 22 -1.78 8.67 31.11
CA ALA A 22 -2.32 9.09 29.82
C ALA A 22 -2.25 7.87 28.89
N GLN A 23 -3.40 7.43 28.36
CA GLN A 23 -3.43 6.33 27.39
C GLN A 23 -2.55 6.71 26.19
N GLU A 24 -1.72 5.79 25.73
CA GLU A 24 -0.84 6.00 24.60
C GLU A 24 -0.75 4.78 23.70
N VAL A 25 -0.35 4.99 22.46
CA VAL A 25 -0.06 3.95 21.48
C VAL A 25 1.22 4.29 20.72
N ASN A 26 2.12 3.32 20.61
CA ASN A 26 3.40 3.44 19.92
C ASN A 26 3.28 2.78 18.55
N VAL A 27 3.36 3.58 17.48
CA VAL A 27 3.12 3.12 16.10
C VAL A 27 4.39 3.20 15.28
N VAL A 28 4.82 2.08 14.70
CA VAL A 28 5.78 2.07 13.59
C VAL A 28 5.01 2.38 12.31
N CYS A 29 5.42 3.42 11.58
CA CYS A 29 4.70 3.93 10.43
C CYS A 29 5.59 3.97 9.19
N GLY A 30 5.14 3.36 8.09
CA GLY A 30 5.89 3.16 6.85
C GLY A 30 5.41 4.01 5.66
N VAL A 31 4.49 4.96 5.87
CA VAL A 31 4.05 5.92 4.83
C VAL A 31 4.78 7.27 4.98
N PRO A 32 4.66 8.23 4.05
CA PRO A 32 5.28 9.54 4.17
C PRO A 32 4.98 10.23 5.50
N ILE A 33 5.96 10.98 6.01
CA ILE A 33 5.92 11.58 7.36
C ILE A 33 4.67 12.42 7.61
N THR A 34 4.26 13.23 6.64
CA THR A 34 3.04 14.06 6.74
C THR A 34 1.78 13.23 6.92
N TRP A 35 1.73 12.07 6.32
CA TRP A 35 0.61 11.14 6.47
C TRP A 35 0.60 10.49 7.85
N CYS A 36 1.74 9.97 8.32
CA CYS A 36 1.88 9.41 9.67
C CYS A 36 1.52 10.43 10.75
N GLU A 37 2.02 11.67 10.65
CA GLU A 37 1.75 12.75 11.60
C GLU A 37 0.25 13.14 11.60
N THR A 38 -0.36 13.20 10.42
CA THR A 38 -1.80 13.50 10.30
C THR A 38 -2.65 12.39 10.92
N LEU A 39 -2.32 11.11 10.67
CA LEU A 39 -2.99 9.97 11.32
C LEU A 39 -2.89 10.06 12.85
N GLY A 40 -1.69 10.25 13.38
CA GLY A 40 -1.46 10.34 14.82
C GLY A 40 -2.24 11.49 15.45
N THR A 41 -2.20 12.67 14.82
CA THR A 41 -2.89 13.88 15.31
C THR A 41 -4.40 13.69 15.32
N LEU A 42 -4.99 13.15 14.26
CA LEU A 42 -6.44 12.94 14.18
C LEU A 42 -6.92 11.87 15.15
N PHE A 43 -6.21 10.75 15.26
CA PHE A 43 -6.53 9.73 16.25
C PHE A 43 -6.48 10.27 17.68
N GLN A 44 -5.44 11.03 18.02
CA GLN A 44 -5.29 11.65 19.34
C GLN A 44 -6.42 12.65 19.62
N ASN A 45 -6.79 13.48 18.65
CA ASN A 45 -7.86 14.46 18.80
C ASN A 45 -9.24 13.81 19.01
N GLU A 46 -9.49 12.69 18.32
CA GLU A 46 -10.77 11.97 18.41
C GLU A 46 -10.91 11.10 19.67
N THR A 47 -9.79 10.57 20.16
CA THR A 47 -9.83 9.52 21.21
C THR A 47 -9.24 9.95 22.55
N GLY A 48 -8.44 11.01 22.56
CA GLY A 48 -7.64 11.42 23.72
C GLY A 48 -6.40 10.54 23.98
N ILE A 49 -6.15 9.50 23.16
CA ILE A 49 -5.00 8.61 23.28
C ILE A 49 -3.81 9.27 22.58
N ARG A 50 -2.71 9.44 23.31
CA ARG A 50 -1.46 9.97 22.74
C ARG A 50 -0.86 8.98 21.75
N VAL A 51 -0.39 9.48 20.61
CA VAL A 51 0.26 8.66 19.58
C VAL A 51 1.75 9.00 19.50
N ASN A 52 2.60 8.00 19.67
CA ASN A 52 4.03 8.11 19.46
C ASN A 52 4.38 7.42 18.14
N MET A 53 4.71 8.21 17.10
CA MET A 53 5.06 7.70 15.77
C MET A 53 6.57 7.46 15.64
N THR A 54 6.95 6.28 15.11
CA THR A 54 8.31 5.95 14.71
C THR A 54 8.33 5.65 13.22
N MET A 55 9.06 6.47 12.45
CA MET A 55 9.15 6.32 10.99
C MET A 55 10.15 5.23 10.62
N ARG A 56 9.72 4.23 9.84
CA ARG A 56 10.58 3.17 9.30
C ARG A 56 10.00 2.62 8.00
N ASP A 57 10.88 2.28 7.05
CA ASP A 57 10.45 1.46 5.92
C ASP A 57 10.14 0.01 6.35
N ALA A 58 9.55 -0.79 5.46
CA ALA A 58 9.07 -2.13 5.80
C ALA A 58 10.18 -3.08 6.28
N ASN A 59 11.38 -3.03 5.68
CA ASN A 59 12.49 -3.89 6.04
C ASN A 59 13.08 -3.49 7.41
N ASP A 60 13.26 -2.19 7.63
CA ASP A 60 13.73 -1.64 8.89
C ASP A 60 12.71 -1.91 10.01
N ALA A 61 11.42 -1.80 9.74
CA ALA A 61 10.36 -2.11 10.69
C ALA A 61 10.41 -3.58 11.12
N LEU A 62 10.50 -4.50 10.16
CA LEU A 62 10.60 -5.94 10.42
C LEU A 62 11.85 -6.28 11.28
N ALA A 63 13.01 -5.74 10.89
CA ALA A 63 14.27 -5.96 11.64
C ALA A 63 14.19 -5.38 13.05
N HIS A 64 13.58 -4.21 13.22
CA HIS A 64 13.41 -3.54 14.51
C HIS A 64 12.48 -4.32 15.45
N LEU A 65 11.32 -4.77 14.94
CA LEU A 65 10.39 -5.60 15.69
C LEU A 65 11.05 -6.95 16.10
N ALA A 66 11.86 -7.52 15.22
CA ALA A 66 12.60 -8.75 15.54
C ALA A 66 13.64 -8.53 16.65
N ALA A 67 14.35 -7.40 16.64
CA ALA A 67 15.32 -7.04 17.67
C ALA A 67 14.65 -6.81 19.05
N ASP A 68 13.45 -6.23 19.06
CA ASP A 68 12.69 -5.92 20.27
C ASP A 68 11.77 -7.06 20.74
N LYS A 69 11.82 -8.25 20.11
CA LYS A 69 10.87 -9.36 20.35
C LYS A 69 10.70 -9.75 21.82
N SER A 70 11.77 -9.70 22.62
CA SER A 70 11.73 -10.07 24.04
C SER A 70 11.15 -9.00 24.96
N ALA A 71 11.15 -7.73 24.51
CA ALA A 71 10.65 -6.59 25.24
C ALA A 71 10.08 -5.57 24.24
N PRO A 72 8.89 -5.83 23.66
CA PRO A 72 8.31 -4.99 22.62
C PRO A 72 8.06 -3.56 23.12
N ARG A 73 8.41 -2.58 22.31
CA ARG A 73 8.24 -1.14 22.59
C ARG A 73 7.18 -0.49 21.71
N HIS A 74 6.71 -1.21 20.69
CA HIS A 74 5.70 -0.75 19.75
C HIS A 74 4.42 -1.57 19.90
N ASP A 75 3.32 -0.96 19.55
CA ASP A 75 1.97 -1.53 19.68
C ASP A 75 1.37 -1.90 18.33
N VAL A 76 1.60 -1.06 17.33
CA VAL A 76 1.08 -1.23 15.96
C VAL A 76 2.21 -1.02 14.95
N TRP A 77 2.23 -1.84 13.92
CA TRP A 77 2.97 -1.58 12.70
C TRP A 77 1.98 -1.20 11.61
N TYR A 78 2.00 0.07 11.20
CA TYR A 78 1.13 0.66 10.19
C TYR A 78 1.90 0.88 8.89
N ALA A 79 1.39 0.32 7.80
CA ALA A 79 1.99 0.28 6.46
C ALA A 79 3.30 -0.53 6.36
N GLY A 80 3.67 -0.80 5.14
CA GLY A 80 4.64 -1.79 4.73
C GLY A 80 3.94 -2.85 3.88
N ASP A 81 4.68 -3.50 3.00
CA ASP A 81 4.09 -4.50 2.11
C ASP A 81 3.59 -5.74 2.89
N GLY A 82 2.52 -6.37 2.40
CA GLY A 82 1.90 -7.54 3.02
C GLY A 82 2.87 -8.71 3.19
N THR A 83 3.87 -8.85 2.30
CA THR A 83 4.89 -9.89 2.40
C THR A 83 5.74 -9.74 3.66
N SER A 84 6.14 -8.51 4.00
CA SER A 84 6.88 -8.21 5.23
C SER A 84 6.03 -8.48 6.48
N HIS A 85 4.73 -8.15 6.45
CA HIS A 85 3.80 -8.50 7.53
C HIS A 85 3.60 -10.02 7.68
N ALA A 86 3.52 -10.76 6.58
CA ALA A 86 3.46 -12.22 6.60
C ALA A 86 4.75 -12.84 7.18
N GLN A 87 5.92 -12.27 6.88
CA GLN A 87 7.20 -12.66 7.51
C GLN A 87 7.20 -12.38 9.02
N ALA A 88 6.66 -11.23 9.44
CA ALA A 88 6.53 -10.91 10.86
C ALA A 88 5.60 -11.89 11.59
N ALA A 89 4.49 -12.28 10.97
CA ALA A 89 3.59 -13.31 11.50
C ALA A 89 4.30 -14.66 11.66
N ALA A 90 5.02 -15.12 10.63
CA ALA A 90 5.79 -16.36 10.65
C ALA A 90 6.91 -16.35 11.71
N ALA A 91 7.53 -15.17 11.95
CA ALA A 91 8.54 -14.97 13.00
C ALA A 91 7.92 -14.78 14.40
N ALA A 92 6.60 -14.86 14.54
CA ALA A 92 5.85 -14.61 15.78
C ALA A 92 6.16 -13.23 16.40
N LEU A 93 6.12 -12.18 15.57
CA LEU A 93 6.30 -10.78 15.96
C LEU A 93 4.98 -10.01 16.05
N THR A 94 3.89 -10.59 15.56
CA THR A 94 2.55 -9.98 15.54
C THR A 94 1.54 -10.89 16.22
N ASP A 95 0.46 -10.32 16.71
CA ASP A 95 -0.70 -11.05 17.27
C ASP A 95 -1.87 -11.04 16.28
N ALA A 96 -2.61 -12.14 16.24
CA ALA A 96 -3.82 -12.20 15.46
C ALA A 96 -4.90 -11.28 16.06
N TYR A 97 -5.46 -10.41 15.22
CA TYR A 97 -6.59 -9.57 15.60
C TYR A 97 -7.58 -9.41 14.43
N ARG A 98 -8.82 -9.75 14.65
CA ARG A 98 -9.89 -9.58 13.67
C ARG A 98 -10.71 -8.34 14.03
N SER A 99 -10.50 -7.27 13.27
CA SER A 99 -11.27 -6.04 13.43
C SER A 99 -12.76 -6.27 13.12
N PRO A 100 -13.68 -5.67 13.87
CA PRO A 100 -15.11 -5.66 13.53
C PRO A 100 -15.40 -4.95 12.21
N ARG A 101 -14.43 -4.17 11.67
CA ARG A 101 -14.57 -3.45 10.40
C ARG A 101 -14.24 -4.30 9.17
N LEU A 102 -13.83 -5.57 9.31
CA LEU A 102 -13.52 -6.42 8.14
C LEU A 102 -14.65 -6.46 7.11
N ALA A 103 -15.92 -6.43 7.56
CA ALA A 103 -17.08 -6.41 6.68
C ALA A 103 -17.18 -5.15 5.79
N ASP A 104 -16.54 -4.05 6.20
CA ASP A 104 -16.54 -2.77 5.47
C ASP A 104 -15.43 -2.71 4.41
N LEU A 105 -14.50 -3.68 4.42
CA LEU A 105 -13.29 -3.63 3.62
C LEU A 105 -13.46 -4.30 2.25
N ARG A 106 -12.64 -3.86 1.30
CA ARG A 106 -12.49 -4.48 -0.01
C ARG A 106 -11.86 -5.86 0.11
N GLU A 107 -12.12 -6.71 -0.87
CA GLU A 107 -11.66 -8.10 -0.89
C GLU A 107 -10.14 -8.25 -0.70
N PHE A 108 -9.32 -7.37 -1.28
CA PHE A 108 -7.87 -7.45 -1.13
C PHE A 108 -7.42 -7.34 0.34
N ALA A 109 -8.09 -6.49 1.12
CA ALA A 109 -7.77 -6.27 2.53
C ALA A 109 -8.22 -7.44 3.42
N VAL A 110 -9.39 -8.01 3.12
CA VAL A 110 -9.91 -9.21 3.78
C VAL A 110 -9.04 -10.41 3.46
N ARG A 111 -8.64 -10.57 2.19
CA ARG A 111 -7.75 -11.65 1.74
C ARG A 111 -6.39 -11.60 2.44
N GLU A 112 -5.81 -10.40 2.64
CA GLU A 112 -4.58 -10.24 3.43
C GLU A 112 -4.75 -10.79 4.85
N ALA A 113 -5.88 -10.46 5.51
CA ALA A 113 -6.17 -10.97 6.84
C ALA A 113 -6.39 -12.50 6.87
N GLU A 114 -7.01 -13.06 5.84
CA GLU A 114 -7.21 -14.51 5.72
C GLU A 114 -5.88 -15.26 5.48
N GLN A 115 -5.03 -14.74 4.59
CA GLN A 115 -3.74 -15.35 4.26
C GLN A 115 -2.74 -15.33 5.40
N THR A 116 -2.90 -14.41 6.35
CA THR A 116 -2.05 -14.27 7.55
C THR A 116 -2.73 -14.74 8.83
N ASP A 117 -3.86 -15.46 8.74
CA ASP A 117 -4.64 -15.91 9.90
C ASP A 117 -4.99 -14.79 10.89
N GLY A 118 -5.22 -13.57 10.36
CA GLY A 118 -5.55 -12.37 11.12
C GLY A 118 -4.35 -11.63 11.72
N HIS A 119 -3.12 -12.01 11.39
CA HIS A 119 -1.91 -11.32 11.88
C HIS A 119 -1.66 -9.98 11.18
N SER A 120 -2.28 -9.75 10.04
CA SER A 120 -2.30 -8.44 9.37
C SER A 120 -3.64 -8.19 8.70
N VAL A 121 -3.89 -6.96 8.25
CA VAL A 121 -5.01 -6.57 7.40
C VAL A 121 -4.50 -5.60 6.35
N GLY A 122 -5.02 -5.69 5.13
CA GLY A 122 -4.73 -4.69 4.11
C GLY A 122 -5.33 -3.33 4.45
N ILE A 123 -4.55 -2.27 4.27
CA ILE A 123 -5.01 -0.88 4.49
C ILE A 123 -5.15 -0.10 3.18
N HIS A 124 -4.26 -0.35 2.22
CA HIS A 124 -4.30 0.23 0.87
C HIS A 124 -3.80 -0.78 -0.14
N ALA A 125 -4.16 -0.58 -1.41
CA ALA A 125 -3.58 -1.31 -2.53
C ALA A 125 -2.95 -0.35 -3.54
N ALA A 126 -1.68 -0.58 -3.86
CA ALA A 126 -1.02 0.03 -5.00
C ALA A 126 -1.37 -0.78 -6.25
N VAL A 127 -2.17 -0.20 -7.14
CA VAL A 127 -2.72 -0.87 -8.32
C VAL A 127 -1.88 -0.55 -9.54
N LEU A 128 -1.41 -1.57 -10.24
CA LEU A 128 -0.69 -1.43 -11.49
C LEU A 128 -1.69 -1.22 -12.64
N GLY A 129 -1.33 -0.38 -13.61
CA GLY A 129 -2.18 -0.16 -14.77
C GLY A 129 -1.46 0.54 -15.90
N ILE A 130 -2.26 0.99 -16.86
CA ILE A 130 -1.83 1.75 -18.01
C ILE A 130 -2.21 3.21 -17.80
N ALA A 131 -1.33 4.12 -18.19
CA ALA A 131 -1.66 5.54 -18.31
C ALA A 131 -1.39 5.99 -19.74
N TYR A 132 -2.18 6.94 -20.25
CA TYR A 132 -1.92 7.58 -21.53
C TYR A 132 -2.06 9.09 -21.44
N ASN A 133 -1.31 9.82 -22.27
CA ASN A 133 -1.46 11.26 -22.43
C ASN A 133 -2.46 11.53 -23.55
N ALA A 134 -3.66 12.02 -23.19
CA ALA A 134 -4.76 12.23 -24.13
C ALA A 134 -4.41 13.19 -25.28
N ARG A 135 -3.63 14.24 -25.00
CA ARG A 135 -3.19 15.20 -26.03
C ARG A 135 -2.18 14.57 -27.00
N THR A 136 -1.25 13.75 -26.47
CA THR A 136 -0.25 13.10 -27.31
C THR A 136 -0.88 12.01 -28.17
N LEU A 137 -1.82 11.20 -27.63
CA LEU A 137 -2.60 10.23 -28.42
C LEU A 137 -3.32 10.91 -29.57
N ALA A 138 -4.08 11.99 -29.29
CA ALA A 138 -4.84 12.72 -30.30
C ALA A 138 -3.92 13.33 -31.38
N ARG A 139 -2.81 13.98 -30.99
CA ARG A 139 -1.85 14.58 -31.89
C ARG A 139 -1.23 13.57 -32.85
N LYS A 140 -0.92 12.38 -32.34
CA LYS A 140 -0.28 11.30 -33.11
C LYS A 140 -1.27 10.34 -33.76
N ARG A 141 -2.56 10.52 -33.52
CA ARG A 141 -3.67 9.69 -34.02
C ARG A 141 -3.51 8.21 -33.63
N LEU A 142 -3.04 7.99 -32.39
CA LEU A 142 -2.86 6.65 -31.87
C LEU A 142 -4.15 6.11 -31.25
N PRO A 143 -4.40 4.80 -31.29
CA PRO A 143 -5.55 4.19 -30.63
C PRO A 143 -5.44 4.36 -29.11
N THR A 144 -6.57 4.36 -28.41
CA THR A 144 -6.60 4.37 -26.94
C THR A 144 -6.38 2.95 -26.42
N PRO A 145 -5.37 2.72 -25.55
CA PRO A 145 -5.16 1.40 -24.95
C PRO A 145 -6.26 1.11 -23.91
N SER A 146 -6.73 -0.13 -23.87
CA SER A 146 -7.73 -0.62 -22.91
C SER A 146 -7.31 -1.94 -22.21
N CYS A 147 -6.40 -2.67 -22.81
CA CYS A 147 -5.97 -3.99 -22.36
C CYS A 147 -4.44 -4.07 -22.36
N TRP A 148 -3.87 -4.99 -21.58
CA TRP A 148 -2.43 -5.28 -21.62
C TRP A 148 -1.97 -5.66 -23.02
N ALA A 149 -2.79 -6.46 -23.72
CA ALA A 149 -2.47 -6.91 -25.08
C ALA A 149 -2.33 -5.76 -26.09
N ASP A 150 -2.99 -4.64 -25.87
CA ASP A 150 -2.88 -3.48 -26.76
C ASP A 150 -1.46 -2.91 -26.81
N LEU A 151 -0.70 -3.02 -25.69
CA LEU A 151 0.64 -2.45 -25.57
C LEU A 151 1.68 -3.12 -26.50
N ALA A 152 1.38 -4.30 -27.04
CA ALA A 152 2.21 -5.00 -28.01
C ALA A 152 1.91 -4.60 -29.47
N ARG A 153 0.91 -3.76 -29.73
CA ARG A 153 0.57 -3.31 -31.09
C ARG A 153 1.63 -2.36 -31.62
N SER A 154 1.98 -2.51 -32.89
CA SER A 154 2.97 -1.67 -33.56
C SER A 154 2.61 -0.18 -33.66
N ASP A 155 1.34 0.17 -33.42
CA ASP A 155 0.86 1.56 -33.30
C ASP A 155 1.64 2.35 -32.24
N TYR A 156 2.12 1.67 -31.19
CA TYR A 156 2.82 2.30 -30.06
C TYR A 156 4.35 2.26 -30.19
N ARG A 157 4.89 2.01 -31.38
CA ARG A 157 6.35 2.02 -31.62
C ARG A 157 6.95 3.35 -31.11
N ASP A 158 7.94 3.26 -30.20
CA ASP A 158 8.61 4.39 -29.54
C ASP A 158 7.66 5.30 -28.72
N GLU A 159 6.47 4.79 -28.34
CA GLU A 159 5.48 5.53 -27.58
C GLU A 159 5.19 4.93 -26.21
N LEU A 160 5.79 3.81 -25.87
CA LEU A 160 5.64 3.16 -24.59
C LEU A 160 6.81 3.47 -23.65
N GLN A 161 6.52 3.81 -22.41
CA GLN A 161 7.51 3.86 -21.32
C GLN A 161 7.15 2.89 -20.21
N ILE A 162 8.13 2.14 -19.76
CA ILE A 162 8.06 1.25 -18.61
C ILE A 162 9.36 1.34 -17.80
N THR A 163 9.39 0.72 -16.63
CA THR A 163 10.64 0.47 -15.90
C THR A 163 11.18 -0.93 -16.20
N ASN A 164 12.46 -1.18 -15.91
CA ASN A 164 13.04 -2.50 -16.07
C ASN A 164 12.73 -3.39 -14.85
N PRO A 165 12.18 -4.61 -15.03
CA PRO A 165 11.89 -5.55 -13.95
C PRO A 165 13.06 -5.89 -13.03
N VAL A 166 14.28 -5.86 -13.53
CA VAL A 166 15.49 -6.12 -12.72
C VAL A 166 15.75 -5.04 -11.69
N SER A 167 15.43 -3.77 -12.01
CA SER A 167 15.74 -2.61 -11.17
C SER A 167 14.51 -1.96 -10.50
N SER A 168 13.31 -2.41 -10.83
CA SER A 168 12.06 -1.79 -10.36
C SER A 168 11.05 -2.82 -9.87
N SER A 169 10.60 -2.67 -8.63
CA SER A 169 9.50 -3.48 -8.08
C SER A 169 8.17 -3.28 -8.81
N THR A 170 7.92 -2.09 -9.37
CA THR A 170 6.75 -1.81 -10.22
C THR A 170 6.79 -2.66 -11.50
N ALA A 171 7.94 -2.71 -12.16
CA ALA A 171 8.06 -3.50 -13.38
C ALA A 171 8.12 -5.01 -13.09
N TYR A 172 8.70 -5.43 -11.96
CA TYR A 172 8.56 -6.83 -11.55
C TYR A 172 7.11 -7.21 -11.27
N LEU A 173 6.33 -6.33 -10.63
CA LEU A 173 4.89 -6.52 -10.45
C LEU A 173 4.17 -6.65 -11.80
N MET A 174 4.56 -5.87 -12.82
CA MET A 174 4.05 -6.02 -14.20
C MET A 174 4.35 -7.42 -14.75
N LEU A 175 5.61 -7.84 -14.70
CA LEU A 175 6.04 -9.16 -15.17
C LEU A 175 5.27 -10.28 -14.47
N ALA A 176 5.22 -10.26 -13.14
CA ALA A 176 4.51 -11.25 -12.33
C ALA A 176 2.99 -11.26 -12.62
N SER A 177 2.39 -10.08 -12.79
CA SER A 177 0.97 -9.94 -13.12
C SER A 177 0.64 -10.54 -14.48
N LEU A 178 1.44 -10.25 -15.50
CA LEU A 178 1.24 -10.79 -16.85
C LEU A 178 1.41 -12.32 -16.86
N VAL A 179 2.41 -12.84 -16.13
CA VAL A 179 2.57 -14.30 -15.96
C VAL A 179 1.37 -14.94 -15.27
N GLN A 180 0.81 -14.27 -14.24
CA GLN A 180 -0.38 -14.76 -13.53
C GLN A 180 -1.64 -14.74 -14.42
N ILE A 181 -1.81 -13.69 -15.23
CA ILE A 181 -3.00 -13.48 -16.07
C ILE A 181 -2.99 -14.40 -17.30
N PHE A 182 -1.85 -14.47 -18.00
CA PHE A 182 -1.78 -15.10 -19.32
C PHE A 182 -1.08 -16.46 -19.34
N GLY A 183 -0.46 -16.86 -18.23
CA GLY A 183 0.54 -17.94 -18.23
C GLY A 183 1.90 -17.47 -18.79
N GLU A 184 2.97 -18.19 -18.48
CA GLU A 184 4.34 -17.72 -18.72
C GLU A 184 4.66 -17.51 -20.21
N GLU A 185 4.34 -18.47 -21.07
CA GLU A 185 4.62 -18.40 -22.52
C GLU A 185 3.99 -17.15 -23.14
N ARG A 186 2.68 -16.99 -22.93
CA ARG A 186 1.93 -15.89 -23.51
C ARG A 186 2.34 -14.54 -22.94
N ALA A 187 2.66 -14.50 -21.65
CA ALA A 187 3.16 -13.29 -21.00
C ALA A 187 4.49 -12.85 -21.64
N PHE A 188 5.42 -13.76 -21.89
CA PHE A 188 6.69 -13.43 -22.53
C PHE A 188 6.57 -13.06 -24.00
N GLU A 189 5.62 -13.63 -24.75
CA GLU A 189 5.26 -13.14 -26.09
C GLU A 189 4.80 -11.69 -26.04
N LEU A 190 3.86 -11.38 -25.14
CA LEU A 190 3.35 -10.01 -24.93
C LEU A 190 4.46 -9.06 -24.54
N LEU A 191 5.32 -9.44 -23.61
CA LEU A 191 6.45 -8.64 -23.14
C LEU A 191 7.46 -8.33 -24.27
N ARG A 192 7.71 -9.28 -25.19
CA ARG A 192 8.54 -9.02 -26.39
C ARG A 192 7.87 -7.99 -27.32
N GLY A 193 6.55 -8.11 -27.54
CA GLY A 193 5.80 -7.13 -28.30
C GLY A 193 5.81 -5.74 -27.66
N MET A 194 5.64 -5.67 -26.33
CA MET A 194 5.78 -4.42 -25.59
C MET A 194 7.19 -3.84 -25.69
N HIS A 195 8.24 -4.67 -25.55
CA HIS A 195 9.64 -4.27 -25.67
C HIS A 195 9.94 -3.58 -27.00
N ALA A 196 9.41 -4.10 -28.10
CA ALA A 196 9.54 -3.50 -29.41
C ALA A 196 8.95 -2.07 -29.51
N ASN A 197 8.04 -1.71 -28.61
CA ASN A 197 7.38 -0.40 -28.56
C ASN A 197 7.99 0.55 -27.50
N VAL A 198 8.90 0.04 -26.65
CA VAL A 198 9.49 0.83 -25.56
C VAL A 198 10.46 1.87 -26.12
N LYS A 199 10.17 3.15 -25.86
CA LYS A 199 11.09 4.25 -26.15
C LYS A 199 12.28 4.27 -25.19
N ALA A 200 11.99 4.13 -23.90
CA ALA A 200 13.03 4.12 -22.87
C ALA A 200 12.57 3.35 -21.63
N TYR A 201 13.53 2.65 -21.00
CA TYR A 201 13.34 2.07 -19.67
C TYR A 201 13.72 3.10 -18.61
N GLN A 202 12.75 3.48 -17.77
CA GLN A 202 12.96 4.42 -16.68
C GLN A 202 13.59 3.71 -15.46
N ARG A 203 14.25 4.47 -14.59
CA ARG A 203 14.93 3.93 -13.41
C ARG A 203 14.01 3.80 -12.19
N THR A 204 13.06 4.75 -12.01
CA THR A 204 12.15 4.82 -10.87
C THR A 204 10.74 4.42 -11.28
N GLY A 205 9.95 3.83 -10.36
CA GLY A 205 8.60 3.34 -10.64
C GLY A 205 7.66 4.39 -11.23
N ASN A 206 7.78 5.66 -10.79
CA ASN A 206 6.99 6.79 -11.30
C ASN A 206 7.64 7.51 -12.51
N GLY A 207 8.85 7.13 -12.92
CA GLY A 207 9.53 7.70 -14.08
C GLY A 207 8.71 7.65 -15.36
N PRO A 208 8.09 6.51 -15.71
CA PRO A 208 7.26 6.37 -16.91
C PRO A 208 6.12 7.38 -16.97
N VAL A 209 5.34 7.53 -15.89
CA VAL A 209 4.20 8.44 -15.89
C VAL A 209 4.61 9.90 -15.90
N ARG A 210 5.72 10.26 -15.28
CA ARG A 210 6.28 11.63 -15.36
C ARG A 210 6.70 12.01 -16.77
N ALA A 211 7.37 11.10 -17.49
CA ALA A 211 7.72 11.32 -18.89
C ALA A 211 6.47 11.41 -19.78
N LEU A 212 5.48 10.55 -19.53
CA LEU A 212 4.17 10.59 -20.15
C LEU A 212 3.47 11.94 -19.91
N ALA A 213 3.42 12.43 -18.68
CA ALA A 213 2.78 13.70 -18.32
C ALA A 213 3.37 14.86 -19.12
N ARG A 214 4.70 14.89 -19.31
CA ARG A 214 5.37 15.89 -20.15
C ARG A 214 5.17 15.70 -21.66
N GLY A 215 4.48 14.63 -22.09
CA GLY A 215 4.20 14.33 -23.48
C GLY A 215 5.39 13.77 -24.28
N GLU A 216 6.38 13.21 -23.59
CA GLU A 216 7.55 12.56 -24.22
C GLU A 216 7.16 11.25 -24.92
N THR A 217 6.12 10.57 -24.43
CA THR A 217 5.49 9.38 -25.00
C THR A 217 3.99 9.45 -24.85
N ALA A 218 3.27 8.57 -25.54
CA ALA A 218 1.82 8.51 -25.52
C ALA A 218 1.27 7.59 -24.43
N VAL A 219 2.01 6.52 -24.04
CA VAL A 219 1.56 5.45 -23.14
C VAL A 219 2.64 5.11 -22.12
N ALA A 220 2.23 4.74 -20.93
CA ALA A 220 3.11 4.25 -19.87
C ALA A 220 2.46 3.13 -19.07
N VAL A 221 3.26 2.20 -18.53
CA VAL A 221 2.87 1.30 -17.44
C VAL A 221 3.37 1.90 -16.14
N THR A 222 2.47 2.05 -15.17
CA THR A 222 2.74 2.71 -13.89
C THR A 222 1.78 2.23 -12.81
N MET A 223 2.07 2.58 -11.56
CA MET A 223 1.05 2.52 -10.51
C MET A 223 0.00 3.61 -10.77
N LEU A 224 -1.28 3.26 -10.66
CA LEU A 224 -2.37 4.19 -10.99
C LEU A 224 -2.44 5.38 -10.01
N HIS A 225 -1.99 5.21 -8.77
CA HIS A 225 -1.89 6.33 -7.84
C HIS A 225 -0.84 7.37 -8.26
N ASP A 226 0.28 6.95 -8.88
CA ASP A 226 1.26 7.88 -9.45
C ASP A 226 0.65 8.67 -10.63
N ALA A 227 -0.18 8.01 -11.45
CA ALA A 227 -0.90 8.68 -12.53
C ALA A 227 -1.94 9.67 -11.99
N ALA A 228 -2.61 9.34 -10.89
CA ALA A 228 -3.56 10.23 -10.22
C ALA A 228 -2.89 11.51 -9.69
N VAL A 229 -1.64 11.41 -9.20
CA VAL A 229 -0.83 12.58 -8.83
C VAL A 229 -0.60 13.51 -10.02
N GLU A 230 -0.28 12.96 -11.19
CA GLU A 230 -0.08 13.78 -12.40
C GLU A 230 -1.38 14.43 -12.88
N VAL A 231 -2.53 13.75 -12.71
CA VAL A 231 -3.86 14.36 -12.96
C VAL A 231 -4.11 15.50 -11.98
N ALA A 232 -3.82 15.33 -10.70
CA ALA A 232 -3.95 16.38 -9.68
C ALA A 232 -3.05 17.60 -9.99
N ASN A 233 -1.90 17.37 -10.61
CA ASN A 233 -0.98 18.42 -11.08
C ASN A 233 -1.44 19.08 -12.40
N GLY A 234 -2.60 18.70 -12.95
CA GLY A 234 -3.19 19.31 -14.15
C GLY A 234 -2.67 18.76 -15.48
N PHE A 235 -1.92 17.67 -15.49
CA PHE A 235 -1.46 17.03 -16.72
C PHE A 235 -2.59 16.25 -17.40
N PRO A 236 -2.60 16.15 -18.74
CA PRO A 236 -3.64 15.45 -19.50
C PRO A 236 -3.44 13.94 -19.51
N VAL A 237 -3.32 13.35 -18.31
CA VAL A 237 -3.12 11.93 -18.08
C VAL A 237 -4.46 11.25 -17.84
N THR A 238 -4.68 10.12 -18.48
CA THR A 238 -5.83 9.24 -18.26
C THR A 238 -5.35 7.88 -17.79
N MET A 239 -6.00 7.36 -16.76
CA MET A 239 -5.71 6.05 -16.16
C MET A 239 -6.61 4.98 -16.77
N VAL A 240 -6.04 3.80 -17.00
CA VAL A 240 -6.74 2.63 -17.50
C VAL A 240 -6.44 1.44 -16.58
N VAL A 241 -7.51 0.86 -16.05
CA VAL A 241 -7.46 -0.49 -15.49
C VAL A 241 -7.55 -1.45 -16.68
N PRO A 242 -6.52 -2.27 -16.96
CA PRO A 242 -6.53 -3.15 -18.13
C PRO A 242 -7.70 -4.13 -18.09
N CYS A 243 -8.27 -4.42 -19.25
CA CYS A 243 -9.47 -5.26 -19.38
C CYS A 243 -9.29 -6.68 -18.85
N GLU A 244 -8.05 -7.18 -18.84
CA GLU A 244 -7.69 -8.49 -18.29
C GLU A 244 -7.50 -8.45 -16.76
N GLY A 245 -7.55 -7.26 -16.16
CA GLY A 245 -7.35 -7.01 -14.75
C GLY A 245 -5.98 -6.44 -14.41
N ALA A 246 -5.89 -5.89 -13.20
CA ALA A 246 -4.72 -5.20 -12.68
C ALA A 246 -4.03 -6.00 -11.58
N GLY A 247 -2.72 -6.19 -11.68
CA GLY A 247 -1.90 -6.62 -10.56
C GLY A 247 -1.83 -5.52 -9.49
N TYR A 248 -1.59 -5.91 -8.26
CA TYR A 248 -1.52 -4.97 -7.15
C TYR A 248 -0.59 -5.45 -6.04
N ARG A 249 -0.15 -4.52 -5.21
CA ARG A 249 0.48 -4.80 -3.91
C ARG A 249 -0.39 -4.28 -2.79
N VAL A 250 -0.42 -5.03 -1.70
CA VAL A 250 -1.13 -4.63 -0.47
C VAL A 250 -0.14 -3.97 0.46
N GLU A 251 -0.51 -2.80 0.98
CA GLU A 251 0.05 -2.24 2.19
C GLU A 251 -0.79 -2.73 3.35
N ALA A 252 -0.14 -3.20 4.43
CA ALA A 252 -0.83 -3.87 5.52
C ALA A 252 -0.57 -3.20 6.87
N MET A 253 -1.32 -3.65 7.89
CA MET A 253 -1.18 -3.22 9.27
C MET A 253 -1.28 -4.43 10.20
N SER A 254 -0.48 -4.43 11.28
CA SER A 254 -0.44 -5.51 12.27
C SER A 254 -0.44 -4.97 13.70
N VAL A 255 -0.98 -5.75 14.63
CA VAL A 255 -0.78 -5.56 16.06
C VAL A 255 0.51 -6.28 16.46
N VAL A 256 1.42 -5.60 17.15
CA VAL A 256 2.69 -6.18 17.59
C VAL A 256 2.43 -7.16 18.74
N ARG A 257 3.10 -8.31 18.70
CA ARG A 257 3.01 -9.30 19.78
C ARG A 257 3.60 -8.78 21.08
N GLY A 258 2.84 -8.91 22.16
CA GLY A 258 3.26 -8.39 23.46
C GLY A 258 3.26 -6.88 23.55
N ALA A 259 2.47 -6.20 22.71
CA ALA A 259 2.26 -4.76 22.72
C ALA A 259 2.02 -4.21 24.13
N PRO A 260 2.82 -3.22 24.61
CA PRO A 260 2.65 -2.65 25.95
C PRO A 260 1.25 -2.03 26.16
N HIS A 261 0.62 -1.52 25.10
CA HIS A 261 -0.70 -0.86 25.14
C HIS A 261 -1.69 -1.59 24.23
N ALA A 262 -1.91 -2.90 24.45
CA ALA A 262 -2.69 -3.77 23.56
C ALA A 262 -4.15 -3.32 23.34
N ALA A 263 -4.77 -2.65 24.30
CA ALA A 263 -6.13 -2.13 24.16
C ALA A 263 -6.15 -0.92 23.20
N GLU A 264 -5.21 0.01 23.38
CA GLU A 264 -5.04 1.20 22.56
C GLU A 264 -4.59 0.82 21.13
N ALA A 265 -3.75 -0.21 20.99
CA ALA A 265 -3.36 -0.79 19.72
C ALA A 265 -4.57 -1.23 18.89
N LYS A 266 -5.50 -1.98 19.49
CA LYS A 266 -6.72 -2.43 18.82
C LYS A 266 -7.66 -1.26 18.49
N ARG A 267 -7.75 -0.25 19.37
CA ARG A 267 -8.53 0.98 19.08
C ARG A 267 -7.95 1.74 17.89
N PHE A 268 -6.60 1.89 17.82
CA PHE A 268 -5.94 2.51 16.68
C PHE A 268 -6.17 1.69 15.42
N TYR A 269 -6.01 0.38 15.49
CA TYR A 269 -6.22 -0.54 14.38
C TYR A 269 -7.63 -0.41 13.78
N ASP A 270 -8.66 -0.45 14.62
CA ASP A 270 -10.05 -0.32 14.16
C ASP A 270 -10.34 1.07 13.60
N TRP A 271 -9.81 2.13 14.23
CA TRP A 271 -9.96 3.50 13.78
C TRP A 271 -9.29 3.73 12.42
N ALA A 272 -8.07 3.19 12.23
CA ALA A 272 -7.31 3.32 10.98
C ALA A 272 -8.01 2.67 9.77
N LEU A 273 -8.94 1.74 10.00
CA LEU A 273 -9.79 1.10 8.98
C LEU A 273 -11.11 1.85 8.73
N ALA A 274 -11.40 2.90 9.51
CA ALA A 274 -12.61 3.70 9.31
C ALA A 274 -12.52 4.57 8.05
N PRO A 275 -13.65 4.92 7.39
CA PRO A 275 -13.63 5.72 6.17
C PRO A 275 -12.90 7.06 6.32
N ALA A 276 -13.06 7.75 7.47
CA ALA A 276 -12.42 9.03 7.73
C ALA A 276 -10.89 8.90 7.79
N ALA A 277 -10.36 7.90 8.50
CA ALA A 277 -8.93 7.62 8.57
C ALA A 277 -8.35 7.21 7.21
N GLN A 278 -9.06 6.35 6.49
CA GLN A 278 -8.65 5.89 5.15
C GLN A 278 -8.67 7.01 4.08
N LYS A 279 -9.43 8.08 4.30
CA LYS A 279 -9.50 9.24 3.41
C LYS A 279 -8.27 10.14 3.52
N ILE A 280 -7.57 10.12 4.65
CA ILE A 280 -6.41 10.99 4.93
C ILE A 280 -5.37 10.94 3.80
N ALA A 281 -5.09 9.74 3.28
CA ALA A 281 -4.17 9.55 2.17
C ALA A 281 -4.52 10.44 0.96
N SER A 282 -5.76 10.35 0.49
CA SER A 282 -6.21 11.13 -0.69
C SER A 282 -6.29 12.62 -0.41
N ASP A 283 -6.59 13.04 0.81
CA ASP A 283 -6.58 14.45 1.21
C ASP A 283 -5.16 15.05 1.21
N LEU A 284 -4.15 14.20 1.41
CA LEU A 284 -2.73 14.57 1.32
C LEU A 284 -2.12 14.36 -0.08
N GLY A 285 -2.93 13.97 -1.07
CA GLY A 285 -2.46 13.75 -2.44
C GLY A 285 -1.87 12.35 -2.70
N HIS A 286 -2.15 11.38 -1.83
CA HIS A 286 -1.80 9.98 -2.00
C HIS A 286 -3.06 9.21 -2.42
N PHE A 287 -3.04 8.59 -3.60
CA PHE A 287 -4.24 8.06 -4.25
C PHE A 287 -4.25 6.53 -4.36
N GLU A 288 -3.55 5.82 -3.48
CA GLU A 288 -3.66 4.36 -3.37
C GLU A 288 -5.10 3.95 -3.11
N LEU A 289 -5.51 2.79 -3.61
CA LEU A 289 -6.86 2.28 -3.41
C LEU A 289 -7.08 1.96 -1.92
N PRO A 290 -7.97 2.67 -1.21
CA PRO A 290 -8.19 2.43 0.21
C PRO A 290 -8.89 1.09 0.46
N ALA A 291 -8.63 0.49 1.62
CA ALA A 291 -9.27 -0.76 2.01
C ALA A 291 -10.77 -0.58 2.27
N ASN A 292 -11.19 0.51 2.91
CA ASN A 292 -12.59 0.74 3.23
C ASN A 292 -13.38 1.15 1.97
N ARG A 293 -14.47 0.41 1.70
CA ARG A 293 -15.32 0.63 0.51
C ARG A 293 -16.09 1.94 0.52
N SER A 294 -16.30 2.53 1.69
CA SER A 294 -17.10 3.74 1.89
C SER A 294 -16.29 5.04 1.77
N VAL A 295 -14.99 4.95 1.45
CA VAL A 295 -14.18 6.15 1.21
C VAL A 295 -14.66 6.84 -0.06
N THR A 296 -14.90 8.15 0.02
CA THR A 296 -15.30 8.95 -1.13
C THR A 296 -14.22 8.94 -2.20
N VAL A 297 -14.61 8.61 -3.43
CA VAL A 297 -13.70 8.57 -4.58
C VAL A 297 -13.33 9.99 -5.00
N PRO A 298 -12.05 10.38 -4.98
CA PRO A 298 -11.65 11.69 -5.46
C PRO A 298 -11.71 11.73 -7.00
N PRO A 299 -12.03 12.90 -7.61
CA PRO A 299 -12.08 13.04 -9.05
C PRO A 299 -10.77 12.66 -9.76
N THR A 300 -9.65 12.78 -9.05
CA THR A 300 -8.30 12.45 -9.52
C THR A 300 -8.00 10.95 -9.55
N ALA A 301 -8.79 10.12 -8.87
CA ALA A 301 -8.59 8.67 -8.83
C ALA A 301 -9.88 7.89 -9.18
N PRO A 302 -10.49 8.11 -10.34
CA PRO A 302 -11.75 7.47 -10.72
C PRO A 302 -11.65 5.95 -10.82
N TYR A 303 -10.45 5.40 -10.97
CA TYR A 303 -10.21 3.95 -11.05
C TYR A 303 -10.66 3.18 -9.79
N TRP A 304 -10.83 3.86 -8.63
CA TRP A 304 -11.30 3.20 -7.41
C TRP A 304 -12.70 2.56 -7.55
N THR A 305 -13.51 3.05 -8.51
CA THR A 305 -14.87 2.54 -8.73
C THR A 305 -14.95 1.31 -9.62
N SER A 306 -13.97 1.11 -10.51
CA SER A 306 -14.04 0.11 -11.59
C SER A 306 -12.84 -0.83 -11.62
N VAL A 307 -12.01 -0.83 -10.56
CA VAL A 307 -10.80 -1.65 -10.54
C VAL A 307 -11.15 -3.15 -10.43
N THR A 308 -10.65 -3.93 -11.39
CA THR A 308 -10.63 -5.39 -11.33
C THR A 308 -9.23 -5.83 -10.91
N LEU A 309 -9.08 -6.26 -9.65
CA LEU A 309 -7.82 -6.72 -9.09
C LEU A 309 -7.60 -8.20 -9.41
N VAL A 310 -6.40 -8.54 -9.90
CA VAL A 310 -5.96 -9.92 -10.08
C VAL A 310 -5.14 -10.33 -8.86
N PRO A 311 -5.62 -11.26 -8.04
CA PRO A 311 -4.86 -11.76 -6.91
C PRO A 311 -3.58 -12.43 -7.40
N LEU A 312 -2.44 -11.91 -6.98
CA LEU A 312 -1.16 -12.54 -7.27
C LEU A 312 -0.87 -13.66 -6.27
N ASP A 313 -0.35 -14.76 -6.78
CA ASP A 313 0.28 -15.77 -5.92
C ASP A 313 1.67 -15.27 -5.49
N ALA A 314 1.67 -14.35 -4.53
CA ALA A 314 2.89 -13.74 -4.02
C ALA A 314 3.85 -14.78 -3.42
N ARG A 315 3.32 -15.83 -2.78
CA ARG A 315 4.16 -16.91 -2.22
C ARG A 315 5.00 -17.60 -3.31
N ARG A 316 4.42 -17.79 -4.48
CA ARG A 316 5.10 -18.37 -5.63
C ARG A 316 5.96 -17.35 -6.36
N LEU A 317 5.38 -16.22 -6.74
CA LEU A 317 6.02 -15.25 -7.64
C LEU A 317 7.11 -14.42 -6.95
N ASP A 318 6.99 -14.18 -5.64
CA ASP A 318 8.02 -13.49 -4.84
C ASP A 318 9.02 -14.44 -4.16
N ALA A 319 8.83 -15.77 -4.26
CA ALA A 319 9.84 -16.72 -3.83
C ALA A 319 11.18 -16.42 -4.52
N ALA A 320 12.27 -16.31 -3.76
CA ALA A 320 13.56 -15.83 -4.27
C ALA A 320 14.06 -16.58 -5.52
N GLY A 321 13.84 -17.91 -5.58
CA GLY A 321 14.21 -18.73 -6.73
C GLY A 321 13.37 -18.43 -7.97
N GLU A 322 12.05 -18.28 -7.83
CA GLU A 322 11.13 -17.98 -8.93
C GLU A 322 11.32 -16.56 -9.44
N ARG A 323 11.46 -15.60 -8.54
CA ARG A 323 11.80 -14.22 -8.92
C ARG A 323 13.07 -14.15 -9.75
N LYS A 324 14.15 -14.79 -9.29
CA LYS A 324 15.43 -14.84 -10.01
C LYS A 324 15.24 -15.46 -11.39
N ARG A 325 14.56 -16.60 -11.49
CA ARG A 325 14.30 -17.30 -12.74
C ARG A 325 13.55 -16.43 -13.76
N LEU A 326 12.49 -15.76 -13.32
CA LEU A 326 11.70 -14.87 -14.19
C LEU A 326 12.50 -13.64 -14.65
N LEU A 327 13.37 -13.09 -13.80
CA LEU A 327 14.25 -11.98 -14.18
C LEU A 327 15.35 -12.41 -15.17
N GLU A 328 15.96 -13.57 -14.97
CA GLU A 328 16.93 -14.13 -15.93
C GLU A 328 16.27 -14.40 -17.29
N LYS A 329 15.04 -14.94 -17.29
CA LYS A 329 14.26 -15.14 -18.51
C LYS A 329 13.90 -13.81 -19.18
N TRP A 330 13.57 -12.77 -18.40
CA TRP A 330 13.33 -11.42 -18.92
C TRP A 330 14.57 -10.88 -19.65
N ASP A 331 15.74 -10.98 -19.06
CA ASP A 331 16.98 -10.51 -19.66
C ASP A 331 17.30 -11.25 -20.96
N HIS A 332 17.13 -12.58 -20.97
CA HIS A 332 17.43 -13.42 -22.13
C HIS A 332 16.36 -13.31 -23.23
N ASP A 333 15.07 -13.44 -22.89
CA ASP A 333 13.99 -13.62 -23.87
C ASP A 333 13.35 -12.30 -24.32
N VAL A 334 13.60 -11.20 -23.61
CA VAL A 334 13.01 -9.89 -23.93
C VAL A 334 14.08 -8.83 -24.13
N LEU A 335 14.89 -8.54 -23.10
CA LEU A 335 15.79 -7.38 -23.13
C LEU A 335 16.96 -7.56 -24.13
N ALA A 336 17.43 -8.78 -24.35
CA ALA A 336 18.47 -9.07 -25.29
C ALA A 336 18.04 -8.96 -26.77
N HIS A 337 16.73 -8.88 -27.05
CA HIS A 337 16.24 -8.73 -28.43
C HIS A 337 16.25 -7.27 -28.88
N PRO A 338 16.46 -7.01 -30.18
CA PRO A 338 16.33 -5.66 -30.75
C PRO A 338 14.88 -5.13 -30.57
N ARG A 339 14.77 -3.82 -30.35
CA ARG A 339 13.49 -3.10 -30.34
C ARG A 339 12.95 -2.85 -31.73
#